data_26484e6c33f8570b1e6b1336199a2af9
#
_entry.id   26484e6c33f8570b1e6b1336199a2af9
#
_cell.length_a   1.000
_cell.length_b   1.000
_cell.length_c   1.000
_cell.angle_alpha   90.00
_cell.angle_beta   90.00
_cell.angle_gamma   90.00
#
_symmetry.space_group_name_H-M   'P 1'
#
loop_
_entity.id
_entity.type
_entity.pdbx_description
1 polymer ?
#
loop_
_entity_poly.entity_id
_entity_poly.type
_entity_poly.pdbx_seq_one_letter_code
_entity_poly.pdbx_strand_id
1 'polypeptide(L)'
;MKKNKYIIIFRASGPLKNTYLVDKLARLNYKIEDYPILNVKKIYTKEIKINDNDVVITSSFNSIYYLSQLTQNRTFILYTLGKAATLLAKELGFKNIIECTGDSGNILLTFIKNNKSKMFNKGSIIYAGAKEISFNLPKELSCLGYKVKRYKIYSTEAISQFSSNFLNLVKKRNVSWIVLLSSKGAKAFHDNAKKALNKEDLSFINFACISSNVAKNLNKKHFKTFYPKTPNTNFIKKIISQYEEKYGS
;
A
#
# COMPACT_ATOMS: atom_id res chain seq x y z
N MET A 1 -12.37 18.12 -23.39
CA MET A 1 -11.77 19.07 -22.42
C MET A 1 -11.68 18.45 -21.03
N LYS A 2 -10.51 17.89 -20.65
CA LYS A 2 -10.31 17.19 -19.36
C LYS A 2 -9.61 18.04 -18.28
N LYS A 3 -9.34 19.32 -18.54
CA LYS A 3 -8.53 20.21 -17.67
C LYS A 3 -8.97 20.34 -16.20
N ASN A 4 -10.17 19.87 -15.82
CA ASN A 4 -10.70 19.97 -14.46
C ASN A 4 -11.12 18.63 -13.84
N LYS A 5 -10.63 17.51 -14.38
CA LYS A 5 -10.94 16.17 -13.85
C LYS A 5 -9.82 15.64 -12.94
N TYR A 6 -10.21 14.89 -11.94
CA TYR A 6 -9.31 14.42 -10.87
C TYR A 6 -9.17 12.91 -10.87
N ILE A 7 -7.96 12.48 -10.56
CA ILE A 7 -7.66 11.15 -10.03
C ILE A 7 -7.44 11.31 -8.53
N ILE A 8 -8.26 10.65 -7.72
CA ILE A 8 -8.16 10.68 -6.26
C ILE A 8 -7.50 9.39 -5.80
N ILE A 9 -6.42 9.49 -5.03
CA ILE A 9 -5.74 8.34 -4.44
C ILE A 9 -6.09 8.27 -2.97
N PHE A 10 -6.80 7.23 -2.55
CA PHE A 10 -7.04 6.96 -1.14
C PHE A 10 -5.98 6.03 -0.58
N ARG A 11 -5.29 6.49 0.45
CA ARG A 11 -4.24 5.72 1.11
C ARG A 11 -4.20 5.94 2.63
N ALA A 12 -3.32 5.19 3.30
CA ALA A 12 -3.03 5.47 4.70
C ALA A 12 -2.23 6.77 4.82
N SER A 13 -2.61 7.65 5.76
CA SER A 13 -1.77 8.75 6.17
C SER A 13 -0.50 8.19 6.82
N GLY A 14 0.61 8.80 6.55
CA GLY A 14 1.88 8.47 7.18
C GLY A 14 2.69 9.75 7.38
N PRO A 15 3.75 9.70 8.18
CA PRO A 15 4.59 10.87 8.41
C PRO A 15 5.37 11.30 7.18
N LEU A 16 5.56 10.39 6.22
CA LEU A 16 6.17 10.68 4.92
C LEU A 16 5.16 10.48 3.79
N LYS A 17 5.17 11.41 2.83
CA LYS A 17 4.36 11.32 1.63
C LYS A 17 4.97 10.30 0.65
N ASN A 18 4.21 9.27 0.29
CA ASN A 18 4.62 8.37 -0.77
C ASN A 18 4.17 8.95 -2.13
N THR A 19 5.06 9.65 -2.82
CA THR A 19 4.77 10.29 -4.13
C THR A 19 4.87 9.32 -5.31
N TYR A 20 5.44 8.14 -5.14
CA TYR A 20 5.76 7.21 -6.22
C TYR A 20 4.62 6.97 -7.23
N LEU A 21 3.39 6.78 -6.76
CA LEU A 21 2.24 6.60 -7.64
C LEU A 21 1.77 7.93 -8.26
N VAL A 22 1.84 9.02 -7.50
CA VAL A 22 1.50 10.37 -7.98
C VAL A 22 2.39 10.73 -9.16
N ASP A 23 3.72 10.54 -9.02
CA ASP A 23 4.70 10.84 -10.06
C ASP A 23 4.47 10.00 -11.33
N LYS A 24 4.07 8.73 -11.16
CA LYS A 24 3.68 7.87 -12.28
C LYS A 24 2.44 8.33 -13.02
N LEU A 25 1.47 8.89 -12.31
CA LEU A 25 0.21 9.37 -12.88
C LEU A 25 0.31 10.81 -13.39
N ALA A 26 1.34 11.56 -13.01
CA ALA A 26 1.50 12.97 -13.37
C ALA A 26 1.53 13.24 -14.89
N ARG A 27 1.88 12.21 -15.69
CA ARG A 27 1.87 12.30 -17.16
C ARG A 27 0.48 12.13 -17.78
N LEU A 28 -0.52 11.77 -16.98
CA LEU A 28 -1.91 11.71 -17.41
C LEU A 28 -2.52 13.11 -17.28
N ASN A 29 -3.37 13.48 -18.22
CA ASN A 29 -3.99 14.82 -18.26
C ASN A 29 -5.10 14.97 -17.18
N TYR A 30 -4.72 14.76 -15.89
CA TYR A 30 -5.57 14.84 -14.72
C TYR A 30 -4.91 15.63 -13.59
N LYS A 31 -5.72 16.28 -12.77
CA LYS A 31 -5.27 16.71 -11.44
C LYS A 31 -5.24 15.51 -10.51
N ILE A 32 -4.16 15.33 -9.76
CA ILE A 32 -3.98 14.18 -8.88
C ILE A 32 -3.97 14.67 -7.44
N GLU A 33 -4.87 14.13 -6.63
CA GLU A 33 -4.93 14.44 -5.20
C GLU A 33 -4.92 13.17 -4.36
N ASP A 34 -4.24 13.26 -3.21
CA ASP A 34 -4.19 12.24 -2.19
C ASP A 34 -5.10 12.59 -1.03
N TYR A 35 -5.95 11.63 -0.65
CA TYR A 35 -6.75 11.75 0.56
C TYR A 35 -6.45 10.60 1.53
N PRO A 36 -6.23 10.91 2.80
CA PRO A 36 -6.10 9.86 3.80
C PRO A 36 -7.46 9.19 4.02
N ILE A 37 -7.46 7.85 4.05
CA ILE A 37 -8.62 7.03 4.41
C ILE A 37 -8.34 6.15 5.63
N LEU A 38 -7.08 6.05 6.00
CA LEU A 38 -6.59 5.37 7.20
C LEU A 38 -5.60 6.28 7.91
N ASN A 39 -5.71 6.42 9.22
CA ASN A 39 -4.70 7.03 10.07
C ASN A 39 -3.66 6.01 10.48
N VAL A 40 -2.38 6.36 10.38
CA VAL A 40 -1.27 5.52 10.82
C VAL A 40 -0.76 6.04 12.15
N LYS A 41 -0.70 5.16 13.17
CA LYS A 41 -0.21 5.48 14.51
C LYS A 41 0.96 4.57 14.88
N LYS A 42 2.09 5.16 15.30
CA LYS A 42 3.19 4.41 15.93
C LYS A 42 2.69 3.77 17.23
N ILE A 43 2.95 2.49 17.43
CA ILE A 43 2.55 1.77 18.65
C ILE A 43 3.71 1.15 19.40
N TYR A 44 4.87 0.96 18.76
CA TYR A 44 6.07 0.45 19.38
C TYR A 44 7.10 1.57 19.51
N THR A 45 7.64 1.77 20.70
CA THR A 45 8.51 2.91 21.02
C THR A 45 9.89 2.51 21.52
N LYS A 46 10.07 1.23 21.91
CA LYS A 46 11.38 0.73 22.36
C LYS A 46 12.31 0.49 21.18
N GLU A 47 13.60 0.63 21.42
CA GLU A 47 14.62 0.24 20.44
C GLU A 47 14.53 -1.25 20.11
N ILE A 48 14.68 -1.58 18.83
CA ILE A 48 14.78 -2.97 18.37
C ILE A 48 16.26 -3.26 18.11
N LYS A 49 16.84 -4.10 18.96
CA LYS A 49 18.19 -4.60 18.75
C LYS A 49 18.19 -5.61 17.61
N ILE A 50 18.87 -5.29 16.54
CA ILE A 50 19.00 -6.09 15.32
C ILE A 50 20.49 -6.30 15.07
N ASN A 51 20.90 -7.56 14.99
CA ASN A 51 22.29 -7.94 14.69
C ASN A 51 22.50 -8.00 13.18
N ASP A 52 23.74 -7.89 12.73
CA ASP A 52 24.06 -7.93 11.28
C ASP A 52 23.70 -9.26 10.61
N ASN A 53 23.69 -10.34 11.39
CA ASN A 53 23.27 -11.66 10.90
C ASN A 53 21.75 -11.89 10.89
N ASP A 54 20.97 -10.94 11.43
CA ASP A 54 19.51 -11.03 11.40
C ASP A 54 18.98 -10.59 10.03
N VAL A 55 17.87 -11.19 9.65
CA VAL A 55 17.14 -10.80 8.45
C VAL A 55 15.87 -10.07 8.85
N VAL A 56 15.70 -8.85 8.37
CA VAL A 56 14.51 -8.05 8.64
C VAL A 56 13.58 -8.07 7.43
N ILE A 57 12.31 -8.29 7.68
CA ILE A 57 11.27 -8.30 6.65
C ILE A 57 10.26 -7.20 6.95
N THR A 58 9.99 -6.38 5.95
CA THR A 58 8.95 -5.35 5.99
C THR A 58 8.04 -5.48 4.77
N SER A 59 6.74 -5.27 4.96
CA SER A 59 5.75 -5.45 3.90
C SER A 59 5.06 -4.14 3.49
N SER A 60 5.58 -2.98 3.90
CA SER A 60 4.97 -1.70 3.55
C SER A 60 5.93 -0.52 3.68
N PHE A 61 5.62 0.56 2.97
CA PHE A 61 6.29 1.85 3.07
C PHE A 61 6.35 2.38 4.53
N ASN A 62 5.21 2.33 5.25
CA ASN A 62 5.16 2.78 6.64
C ASN A 62 6.01 1.91 7.58
N SER A 63 6.15 0.62 7.30
CA SER A 63 7.03 -0.27 8.06
C SER A 63 8.49 0.19 8.00
N ILE A 64 8.96 0.59 6.83
CA ILE A 64 10.33 1.09 6.63
C ILE A 64 10.56 2.35 7.45
N TYR A 65 9.65 3.31 7.36
CA TYR A 65 9.76 4.56 8.11
C TYR A 65 9.84 4.32 9.63
N TYR A 66 8.89 3.55 10.19
CA TYR A 66 8.90 3.31 11.64
C TYR A 66 10.06 2.42 12.10
N LEU A 67 10.48 1.46 11.27
CA LEU A 67 11.67 0.65 11.56
C LEU A 67 12.92 1.52 11.67
N SER A 68 13.09 2.49 10.77
CA SER A 68 14.27 3.38 10.80
C SER A 68 14.37 4.22 12.07
N GLN A 69 13.26 4.43 12.78
CA GLN A 69 13.21 5.13 14.06
C GLN A 69 13.40 4.20 15.27
N LEU A 70 13.39 2.89 15.06
CA LEU A 70 13.43 1.89 16.12
C LEU A 70 14.75 1.12 16.18
N THR A 71 15.66 1.38 15.24
CA THR A 71 17.02 0.81 15.25
C THR A 71 18.00 1.76 14.58
N GLN A 72 19.21 1.84 15.09
CA GLN A 72 20.31 2.59 14.48
C GLN A 72 21.07 1.74 13.45
N ASN A 73 21.01 0.42 13.57
CA ASN A 73 21.68 -0.48 12.62
C ASN A 73 21.06 -0.34 11.22
N ARG A 74 21.92 -0.29 10.19
CA ARG A 74 21.55 -0.16 8.77
C ARG A 74 22.20 -1.23 7.89
N THR A 75 22.93 -2.19 8.51
CA THR A 75 23.77 -3.17 7.80
C THR A 75 23.18 -4.58 7.71
N PHE A 76 22.14 -4.89 8.48
CA PHE A 76 21.41 -6.15 8.36
C PHE A 76 20.73 -6.30 6.99
N ILE A 77 20.40 -7.52 6.60
CA ILE A 77 19.65 -7.77 5.36
C ILE A 77 18.20 -7.36 5.54
N LEU A 78 17.72 -6.43 4.70
CA LEU A 78 16.36 -5.91 4.73
C LEU A 78 15.57 -6.33 3.48
N TYR A 79 14.55 -7.16 3.67
CA TYR A 79 13.57 -7.48 2.64
C TYR A 79 12.46 -6.45 2.61
N THR A 80 12.25 -5.86 1.44
CA THR A 80 11.19 -4.88 1.20
C THR A 80 10.19 -5.42 0.19
N LEU A 81 8.93 -5.07 0.34
CA LEU A 81 7.89 -5.41 -0.61
C LEU A 81 7.52 -4.17 -1.44
N GLY A 82 7.84 -4.24 -2.72
CA GLY A 82 7.51 -3.21 -3.71
C GLY A 82 8.46 -2.00 -3.76
N LYS A 83 8.50 -1.37 -4.92
CA LYS A 83 9.48 -0.32 -5.28
C LYS A 83 9.51 0.88 -4.33
N ALA A 84 8.32 1.37 -3.92
CA ALA A 84 8.24 2.54 -3.05
C ALA A 84 8.91 2.31 -1.68
N ALA A 85 8.72 1.11 -1.08
CA ALA A 85 9.35 0.74 0.17
C ALA A 85 10.88 0.61 0.00
N THR A 86 11.32 0.05 -1.12
CA THR A 86 12.75 -0.09 -1.45
C THR A 86 13.44 1.28 -1.59
N LEU A 87 12.81 2.22 -2.29
CA LEU A 87 13.35 3.57 -2.46
C LEU A 87 13.49 4.28 -1.12
N LEU A 88 12.42 4.26 -0.29
CA LEU A 88 12.47 4.84 1.04
C LEU A 88 13.55 4.20 1.92
N ALA A 89 13.73 2.88 1.84
CA ALA A 89 14.76 2.19 2.60
C ALA A 89 16.17 2.69 2.22
N LYS A 90 16.43 2.92 0.94
CA LYS A 90 17.68 3.52 0.45
C LYS A 90 17.88 4.94 0.97
N GLU A 91 16.85 5.78 0.88
CA GLU A 91 16.87 7.16 1.39
C GLU A 91 17.15 7.22 2.90
N LEU A 92 16.64 6.26 3.67
CA LEU A 92 16.86 6.14 5.11
C LEU A 92 18.19 5.44 5.50
N GLY A 93 19.05 5.17 4.52
CA GLY A 93 20.42 4.70 4.70
C GLY A 93 20.58 3.19 4.92
N PHE A 94 19.54 2.37 4.73
CA PHE A 94 19.71 0.91 4.76
C PHE A 94 20.61 0.45 3.61
N LYS A 95 21.58 -0.42 3.92
CA LYS A 95 22.67 -0.79 3.00
C LYS A 95 22.36 -2.07 2.20
N ASN A 96 21.87 -3.10 2.86
CA ASN A 96 21.68 -4.42 2.29
C ASN A 96 20.19 -4.70 2.03
N ILE A 97 19.65 -4.08 0.97
CA ILE A 97 18.22 -4.14 0.65
C ILE A 97 17.98 -5.16 -0.46
N ILE A 98 17.03 -6.05 -0.22
CA ILE A 98 16.55 -7.02 -1.21
C ILE A 98 15.10 -6.67 -1.52
N GLU A 99 14.87 -6.19 -2.75
CA GLU A 99 13.54 -5.88 -3.23
C GLU A 99 12.81 -7.16 -3.64
N CYS A 100 11.66 -7.42 -3.04
CA CYS A 100 10.70 -8.39 -3.52
C CYS A 100 9.68 -7.67 -4.42
N THR A 101 9.66 -8.01 -5.70
CA THR A 101 8.71 -7.45 -6.65
C THR A 101 7.34 -8.05 -6.42
N GLY A 102 6.34 -7.19 -6.17
CA GLY A 102 4.96 -7.58 -5.90
C GLY A 102 4.35 -6.80 -4.75
N ASP A 103 3.08 -7.08 -4.44
CA ASP A 103 2.30 -6.28 -3.50
C ASP A 103 1.58 -7.16 -2.45
N SER A 104 2.00 -8.42 -2.27
CA SER A 104 1.38 -9.32 -1.30
C SER A 104 2.38 -10.13 -0.49
N GLY A 105 1.99 -10.47 0.75
CA GLY A 105 2.80 -11.32 1.62
C GLY A 105 3.04 -12.72 1.07
N ASN A 106 2.13 -13.27 0.25
CA ASN A 106 2.32 -14.56 -0.43
C ASN A 106 3.48 -14.51 -1.42
N ILE A 107 3.62 -13.43 -2.19
CA ILE A 107 4.73 -13.25 -3.11
C ILE A 107 6.05 -13.19 -2.35
N LEU A 108 6.06 -12.47 -1.23
CA LEU A 108 7.23 -12.39 -0.37
C LEU A 108 7.61 -13.77 0.23
N LEU A 109 6.61 -14.57 0.64
CA LEU A 109 6.84 -15.95 1.11
C LEU A 109 7.44 -16.83 0.00
N THR A 110 6.90 -16.77 -1.21
CA THR A 110 7.40 -17.53 -2.37
C THR A 110 8.83 -17.11 -2.71
N PHE A 111 9.10 -15.81 -2.70
CA PHE A 111 10.44 -15.27 -2.92
C PHE A 111 11.45 -15.79 -1.89
N ILE A 112 11.07 -15.79 -0.61
CA ILE A 112 11.90 -16.33 0.49
C ILE A 112 12.14 -17.83 0.30
N LYS A 113 11.11 -18.63 -0.03
CA LYS A 113 11.24 -20.06 -0.28
C LYS A 113 12.23 -20.38 -1.40
N ASN A 114 12.19 -19.60 -2.49
CA ASN A 114 13.04 -19.83 -3.65
C ASN A 114 14.52 -19.41 -3.42
N ASN A 115 14.79 -18.60 -2.39
CA ASN A 115 16.13 -18.08 -2.08
C ASN A 115 16.68 -18.61 -0.76
N LYS A 116 16.22 -19.77 -0.28
CA LYS A 116 16.57 -20.36 1.02
C LYS A 116 18.08 -20.45 1.30
N SER A 117 18.88 -20.84 0.33
CA SER A 117 20.31 -21.16 0.52
C SER A 117 21.20 -19.93 0.77
N LYS A 118 20.74 -18.74 0.43
CA LYS A 118 21.53 -17.50 0.55
C LYS A 118 21.23 -16.68 1.81
N MET A 119 20.20 -17.04 2.59
CA MET A 119 19.54 -16.06 3.44
C MET A 119 19.57 -16.32 4.96
N PHE A 120 19.69 -17.57 5.44
CA PHE A 120 19.28 -17.86 6.81
C PHE A 120 20.29 -18.67 7.63
N ASN A 121 21.58 -18.57 7.34
CA ASN A 121 22.55 -19.51 7.94
C ASN A 121 22.85 -19.27 9.42
N LYS A 122 22.55 -18.14 10.06
CA LYS A 122 22.95 -17.89 11.47
C LYS A 122 22.09 -16.93 12.30
N GLY A 123 21.12 -16.21 11.72
CA GLY A 123 20.35 -15.17 12.43
C GLY A 123 18.87 -15.50 12.62
N SER A 124 18.17 -14.63 13.34
CA SER A 124 16.70 -14.67 13.45
C SER A 124 16.05 -13.89 12.33
N ILE A 125 14.83 -14.29 11.95
CA ILE A 125 13.98 -13.45 11.10
C ILE A 125 13.21 -12.49 11.99
N ILE A 126 13.29 -11.20 11.67
CA ILE A 126 12.53 -10.14 12.32
C ILE A 126 11.49 -9.62 11.33
N TYR A 127 10.23 -9.79 11.65
CA TYR A 127 9.15 -9.16 10.90
C TYR A 127 8.71 -7.88 11.62
N ALA A 128 9.01 -6.72 11.04
CA ALA A 128 8.59 -5.41 11.54
C ALA A 128 7.47 -4.84 10.67
N GLY A 129 6.26 -4.68 11.23
CA GLY A 129 5.11 -4.29 10.42
C GLY A 129 3.89 -3.83 11.19
N ALA A 130 2.77 -3.73 10.48
CA ALA A 130 1.48 -3.33 11.03
C ALA A 130 1.01 -4.30 12.14
N LYS A 131 0.22 -3.77 13.10
CA LYS A 131 -0.49 -4.57 14.10
C LYS A 131 -1.41 -5.59 13.43
N GLU A 132 -2.22 -5.15 12.48
CA GLU A 132 -3.09 -6.00 11.66
C GLU A 132 -2.45 -6.23 10.29
N ILE A 133 -2.35 -7.49 9.89
CA ILE A 133 -1.77 -7.90 8.61
C ILE A 133 -2.79 -8.78 7.86
N SER A 134 -2.91 -8.58 6.56
CA SER A 134 -3.81 -9.35 5.70
C SER A 134 -3.32 -10.77 5.41
N PHE A 135 -2.01 -11.00 5.51
CA PHE A 135 -1.36 -12.29 5.34
C PHE A 135 -0.37 -12.49 6.49
N ASN A 136 -0.48 -13.62 7.18
CA ASN A 136 0.35 -13.91 8.37
C ASN A 136 1.71 -14.52 7.98
N LEU A 137 2.52 -13.74 7.26
CA LEU A 137 3.87 -14.17 6.85
C LEU A 137 4.74 -14.69 8.02
N PRO A 138 4.72 -14.06 9.23
CA PRO A 138 5.46 -14.60 10.37
C PRO A 138 5.08 -16.04 10.73
N LYS A 139 3.78 -16.36 10.73
CA LYS A 139 3.29 -17.72 10.99
C LYS A 139 3.75 -18.69 9.91
N GLU A 140 3.62 -18.33 8.65
CA GLU A 140 4.04 -19.18 7.53
C GLU A 140 5.54 -19.49 7.58
N LEU A 141 6.37 -18.48 7.90
CA LEU A 141 7.81 -18.69 8.08
C LEU A 141 8.13 -19.56 9.28
N SER A 142 7.41 -19.42 10.40
CA SER A 142 7.58 -20.28 11.57
C SER A 142 7.21 -21.74 11.26
N CYS A 143 6.14 -21.98 10.48
CA CYS A 143 5.77 -23.32 10.00
C CYS A 143 6.84 -23.96 9.10
N LEU A 144 7.69 -23.15 8.47
CA LEU A 144 8.83 -23.60 7.68
C LEU A 144 10.11 -23.85 8.51
N GLY A 145 10.02 -23.76 9.85
CA GLY A 145 11.11 -24.00 10.77
C GLY A 145 11.99 -22.78 11.07
N TYR A 146 11.62 -21.57 10.59
CA TYR A 146 12.40 -20.38 10.88
C TYR A 146 12.06 -19.80 12.26
N LYS A 147 13.09 -19.32 12.99
CA LYS A 147 12.92 -18.55 14.23
C LYS A 147 12.50 -17.12 13.87
N VAL A 148 11.22 -16.80 14.06
CA VAL A 148 10.64 -15.50 13.68
C VAL A 148 10.25 -14.69 14.90
N LYS A 149 10.77 -13.45 15.00
CA LYS A 149 10.31 -12.43 15.96
C LYS A 149 9.44 -11.42 15.25
N ARG A 150 8.23 -11.19 15.74
CA ARG A 150 7.30 -10.20 15.18
C ARG A 150 7.23 -8.96 16.03
N TYR A 151 7.53 -7.80 15.44
CA TYR A 151 7.31 -6.48 16.04
C TYR A 151 6.15 -5.77 15.35
N LYS A 152 5.10 -5.47 16.14
CA LYS A 152 3.97 -4.66 15.71
C LYS A 152 4.34 -3.20 15.94
N ILE A 153 4.87 -2.52 14.92
CA ILE A 153 5.49 -1.20 15.07
C ILE A 153 4.54 -0.05 14.82
N TYR A 154 3.43 -0.28 14.12
CA TYR A 154 2.37 0.69 13.92
C TYR A 154 1.00 0.02 13.78
N SER A 155 -0.06 0.80 13.94
CA SER A 155 -1.44 0.42 13.63
C SER A 155 -2.04 1.35 12.59
N THR A 156 -3.13 0.91 11.96
CA THR A 156 -3.93 1.73 11.07
C THR A 156 -5.38 1.75 11.55
N GLU A 157 -6.00 2.92 11.59
CA GLU A 157 -7.40 3.12 11.95
C GLU A 157 -8.14 3.75 10.77
N ALA A 158 -9.37 3.33 10.52
CA ALA A 158 -10.20 3.93 9.48
C ALA A 158 -10.57 5.37 9.85
N ILE A 159 -10.48 6.27 8.89
CA ILE A 159 -11.04 7.62 9.00
C ILE A 159 -12.54 7.49 8.74
N SER A 160 -13.36 8.02 9.64
CA SER A 160 -14.80 7.78 9.67
C SER A 160 -15.61 8.66 8.72
N GLN A 161 -14.98 9.67 8.11
CA GLN A 161 -15.65 10.65 7.23
C GLN A 161 -14.73 11.06 6.08
N PHE A 162 -15.32 11.37 4.93
CA PHE A 162 -14.62 12.04 3.85
C PHE A 162 -14.40 13.52 4.18
N SER A 163 -13.34 14.11 3.63
CA SER A 163 -13.15 15.55 3.69
C SER A 163 -14.23 16.28 2.88
N SER A 164 -14.59 17.48 3.30
CA SER A 164 -15.54 18.35 2.57
C SER A 164 -15.05 18.65 1.16
N ASN A 165 -13.75 18.82 0.97
CA ASN A 165 -13.17 19.05 -0.35
C ASN A 165 -13.42 17.87 -1.30
N PHE A 166 -13.15 16.63 -0.86
CA PHE A 166 -13.45 15.45 -1.67
C PHE A 166 -14.95 15.36 -2.02
N LEU A 167 -15.84 15.56 -1.04
CA LEU A 167 -17.29 15.52 -1.28
C LEU A 167 -17.73 16.58 -2.30
N ASN A 168 -17.17 17.79 -2.24
CA ASN A 168 -17.43 18.85 -3.20
C ASN A 168 -16.95 18.48 -4.61
N LEU A 169 -15.78 17.83 -4.74
CA LEU A 169 -15.30 17.35 -6.05
C LEU A 169 -16.22 16.29 -6.64
N VAL A 170 -16.74 15.39 -5.83
CA VAL A 170 -17.69 14.35 -6.27
C VAL A 170 -19.00 14.98 -6.72
N LYS A 171 -19.60 15.87 -5.91
CA LYS A 171 -20.86 16.57 -6.25
C LYS A 171 -20.76 17.41 -7.52
N LYS A 172 -19.59 18.01 -7.76
CA LYS A 172 -19.31 18.76 -9.01
C LYS A 172 -18.98 17.84 -10.19
N ARG A 173 -19.04 16.51 -10.03
CA ARG A 173 -18.68 15.51 -11.04
C ARG A 173 -17.26 15.69 -11.59
N ASN A 174 -16.34 16.20 -10.76
CA ASN A 174 -14.96 16.44 -11.16
C ASN A 174 -14.05 15.21 -10.93
N VAL A 175 -14.50 14.20 -10.18
CA VAL A 175 -13.73 12.98 -9.94
C VAL A 175 -13.99 11.98 -11.06
N SER A 176 -12.96 11.63 -11.83
CA SER A 176 -13.03 10.58 -12.86
C SER A 176 -12.57 9.22 -12.35
N TRP A 177 -11.54 9.22 -11.50
CA TRP A 177 -10.95 8.00 -10.97
C TRP A 177 -10.73 8.06 -9.48
N ILE A 178 -11.01 6.95 -8.81
CA ILE A 178 -10.60 6.70 -7.43
C ILE A 178 -9.67 5.50 -7.43
N VAL A 179 -8.50 5.67 -6.81
CA VAL A 179 -7.47 4.64 -6.68
C VAL A 179 -7.45 4.12 -5.26
N LEU A 180 -7.55 2.79 -5.11
CA LEU A 180 -7.57 2.09 -3.83
C LEU A 180 -6.44 1.06 -3.77
N LEU A 181 -5.56 1.21 -2.77
CA LEU A 181 -4.29 0.47 -2.67
C LEU A 181 -4.29 -0.60 -1.57
N SER A 182 -5.37 -0.75 -0.80
CA SER A 182 -5.46 -1.76 0.25
C SER A 182 -6.89 -2.17 0.54
N SER A 183 -7.10 -3.42 0.96
CA SER A 183 -8.41 -3.95 1.34
C SER A 183 -9.03 -3.17 2.51
N LYS A 184 -8.22 -2.80 3.51
CA LYS A 184 -8.68 -1.99 4.65
C LYS A 184 -9.11 -0.59 4.21
N GLY A 185 -8.34 0.03 3.30
CA GLY A 185 -8.68 1.34 2.72
C GLY A 185 -9.94 1.27 1.86
N ALA A 186 -10.11 0.23 1.05
CA ALA A 186 -11.30 0.02 0.23
C ALA A 186 -12.56 -0.18 1.10
N LYS A 187 -12.43 -0.96 2.20
CA LYS A 187 -13.52 -1.12 3.17
C LYS A 187 -13.88 0.21 3.83
N ALA A 188 -12.90 0.97 4.30
CA ALA A 188 -13.12 2.29 4.91
C ALA A 188 -13.77 3.27 3.92
N PHE A 189 -13.32 3.27 2.65
CA PHE A 189 -13.98 4.04 1.59
C PHE A 189 -15.44 3.64 1.40
N HIS A 190 -15.71 2.34 1.29
CA HIS A 190 -17.07 1.82 1.11
C HIS A 190 -17.99 2.21 2.26
N ASP A 191 -17.53 2.08 3.51
CA ASP A 191 -18.30 2.41 4.70
C ASP A 191 -18.62 3.93 4.78
N ASN A 192 -17.68 4.78 4.37
CA ASN A 192 -17.89 6.23 4.27
C ASN A 192 -18.79 6.61 3.10
N ALA A 193 -18.63 5.95 1.95
CA ALA A 193 -19.44 6.20 0.76
C ALA A 193 -20.93 5.90 1.04
N LYS A 194 -21.24 4.83 1.75
CA LYS A 194 -22.62 4.52 2.16
C LYS A 194 -23.28 5.61 2.98
N LYS A 195 -22.50 6.38 3.76
CA LYS A 195 -23.00 7.43 4.63
C LYS A 195 -23.16 8.77 3.92
N ALA A 196 -22.30 9.07 2.95
CA ALA A 196 -22.10 10.42 2.44
C ALA A 196 -22.38 10.60 0.94
N LEU A 197 -22.51 9.49 0.16
CA LEU A 197 -22.66 9.51 -1.29
C LEU A 197 -23.84 8.64 -1.70
N ASN A 198 -24.57 9.07 -2.72
CA ASN A 198 -25.63 8.29 -3.35
C ASN A 198 -25.10 7.51 -4.57
N LYS A 199 -25.97 6.70 -5.20
CA LYS A 199 -25.61 5.91 -6.38
C LYS A 199 -25.27 6.78 -7.60
N GLU A 200 -25.92 7.91 -7.74
CA GLU A 200 -25.68 8.86 -8.84
C GLU A 200 -24.30 9.49 -8.71
N ASP A 201 -23.91 9.89 -7.49
CA ASP A 201 -22.58 10.44 -7.20
C ASP A 201 -21.46 9.50 -7.65
N LEU A 202 -21.68 8.19 -7.52
CA LEU A 202 -20.69 7.15 -7.79
C LEU A 202 -20.72 6.61 -9.22
N SER A 203 -21.81 6.80 -9.95
CA SER A 203 -22.02 6.25 -11.31
C SER A 203 -21.02 6.74 -12.35
N PHE A 204 -20.49 7.93 -12.17
CA PHE A 204 -19.52 8.58 -13.07
C PHE A 204 -18.05 8.28 -12.72
N ILE A 205 -17.81 7.58 -11.61
CA ILE A 205 -16.48 7.37 -11.08
C ILE A 205 -16.00 5.96 -11.43
N ASN A 206 -14.80 5.87 -12.00
CA ASN A 206 -14.10 4.62 -12.21
C ASN A 206 -13.20 4.30 -11.01
N PHE A 207 -13.13 3.06 -10.59
CA PHE A 207 -12.34 2.60 -9.45
C PHE A 207 -11.18 1.72 -9.90
N ALA A 208 -9.96 2.21 -9.75
CA ALA A 208 -8.75 1.44 -9.99
C ALA A 208 -8.23 0.83 -8.68
N CYS A 209 -8.35 -0.48 -8.54
CA CYS A 209 -7.93 -1.23 -7.37
C CYS A 209 -6.60 -1.96 -7.66
N ILE A 210 -5.69 -2.00 -6.68
CA ILE A 210 -4.39 -2.66 -6.86
C ILE A 210 -4.51 -4.19 -7.03
N SER A 211 -5.63 -4.77 -6.62
CA SER A 211 -5.89 -6.21 -6.73
C SER A 211 -7.38 -6.55 -6.66
N SER A 212 -7.72 -7.79 -7.04
CA SER A 212 -9.08 -8.33 -6.87
C SER A 212 -9.56 -8.34 -5.42
N ASN A 213 -8.67 -8.60 -4.45
CA ASN A 213 -9.00 -8.57 -3.03
C ASN A 213 -9.38 -7.17 -2.54
N VAL A 214 -8.75 -6.12 -3.09
CA VAL A 214 -9.13 -4.74 -2.82
C VAL A 214 -10.50 -4.44 -3.42
N ALA A 215 -10.73 -4.81 -4.67
CA ALA A 215 -11.99 -4.60 -5.37
C ALA A 215 -13.18 -5.33 -4.71
N LYS A 216 -12.96 -6.51 -4.10
CA LYS A 216 -14.01 -7.25 -3.37
C LYS A 216 -14.57 -6.49 -2.17
N ASN A 217 -13.82 -5.56 -1.59
CA ASN A 217 -14.28 -4.73 -0.46
C ASN A 217 -15.17 -3.55 -0.91
N LEU A 218 -15.29 -3.32 -2.22
CA LEU A 218 -16.30 -2.45 -2.79
C LEU A 218 -17.51 -3.32 -3.18
N ASN A 219 -18.73 -2.87 -2.87
CA ASN A 219 -19.93 -3.58 -3.33
C ASN A 219 -20.02 -3.44 -4.85
N LYS A 220 -19.72 -4.53 -5.60
CA LYS A 220 -19.60 -4.55 -7.06
C LYS A 220 -20.81 -4.04 -7.82
N LYS A 221 -22.01 -4.08 -7.23
CA LYS A 221 -23.25 -3.66 -7.93
C LYS A 221 -23.31 -2.17 -8.28
N HIS A 222 -22.48 -1.32 -7.63
CA HIS A 222 -22.56 0.13 -7.76
C HIS A 222 -21.25 0.78 -8.16
N PHE A 223 -20.16 0.02 -8.30
CA PHE A 223 -18.83 0.57 -8.56
C PHE A 223 -18.24 -0.04 -9.84
N LYS A 224 -17.89 0.79 -10.79
CA LYS A 224 -17.14 0.36 -11.99
C LYS A 224 -15.69 0.14 -11.63
N THR A 225 -15.33 -1.11 -11.32
CA THR A 225 -14.03 -1.47 -10.76
C THR A 225 -13.11 -2.13 -11.77
N PHE A 226 -11.85 -1.74 -11.75
CA PHE A 226 -10.76 -2.27 -12.55
C PHE A 226 -9.63 -2.74 -11.64
N TYR A 227 -9.09 -3.92 -11.90
CA TYR A 227 -7.98 -4.48 -11.12
C TYR A 227 -7.17 -5.47 -11.95
N PRO A 228 -5.85 -5.65 -11.65
CA PRO A 228 -5.00 -6.61 -12.36
C PRO A 228 -5.24 -8.05 -11.88
N LYS A 229 -4.86 -9.03 -12.71
CA LYS A 229 -4.82 -10.44 -12.30
C LYS A 229 -3.86 -10.67 -11.14
N THR A 230 -2.69 -10.02 -11.18
CA THR A 230 -1.69 -10.01 -10.10
C THR A 230 -1.50 -8.59 -9.58
N PRO A 231 -1.39 -8.38 -8.24
CA PRO A 231 -1.23 -7.06 -7.67
C PRO A 231 -0.04 -6.32 -8.27
N ASN A 232 -0.28 -5.12 -8.82
CA ASN A 232 0.76 -4.32 -9.47
C ASN A 232 0.37 -2.84 -9.57
N THR A 233 1.19 -1.96 -9.02
CA THR A 233 0.99 -0.50 -9.10
C THR A 233 1.14 0.06 -10.53
N ASN A 234 1.96 -0.58 -11.39
CA ASN A 234 2.08 -0.17 -12.80
C ASN A 234 0.77 -0.34 -13.56
N PHE A 235 -0.05 -1.31 -13.15
CA PHE A 235 -1.36 -1.54 -13.74
C PHE A 235 -2.29 -0.33 -13.59
N ILE A 236 -2.22 0.40 -12.46
CA ILE A 236 -3.07 1.56 -12.21
C ILE A 236 -2.90 2.59 -13.34
N LYS A 237 -1.66 2.93 -13.70
CA LYS A 237 -1.40 3.82 -14.84
C LYS A 237 -1.91 3.23 -16.15
N LYS A 238 -1.58 1.95 -16.42
CA LYS A 238 -1.94 1.28 -17.66
C LYS A 238 -3.45 1.26 -17.89
N ILE A 239 -4.24 0.88 -16.87
CA ILE A 239 -5.70 0.78 -17.02
C ILE A 239 -6.35 2.14 -17.22
N ILE A 240 -5.85 3.19 -16.53
CA ILE A 240 -6.35 4.54 -16.73
C ILE A 240 -6.04 5.01 -18.15
N SER A 241 -4.80 4.84 -18.64
CA SER A 241 -4.43 5.21 -20.02
C SER A 241 -5.27 4.48 -21.05
N GLN A 242 -5.39 3.15 -20.96
CA GLN A 242 -6.16 2.35 -21.91
C GLN A 242 -7.65 2.70 -21.91
N TYR A 243 -8.21 2.99 -20.73
CA TYR A 243 -9.59 3.43 -20.64
C TYR A 243 -9.80 4.78 -21.34
N GLU A 244 -8.85 5.70 -21.14
CA GLU A 244 -8.89 7.01 -21.74
C GLU A 244 -8.73 6.98 -23.27
N GLU A 245 -7.85 6.12 -23.78
CA GLU A 245 -7.68 5.89 -25.22
C GLU A 245 -8.98 5.38 -25.86
N LYS A 246 -9.73 4.53 -25.13
CA LYS A 246 -10.94 3.90 -25.67
C LYS A 246 -12.21 4.74 -25.51
N TYR A 247 -12.33 5.48 -24.40
CA TYR A 247 -13.58 6.14 -24.00
C TYR A 247 -13.41 7.63 -23.68
N GLY A 248 -12.23 8.15 -23.86
CA GLY A 248 -11.86 9.50 -23.39
C GLY A 248 -11.97 10.60 -24.42
N SER A 249 -12.71 10.38 -25.50
CA SER A 249 -13.06 11.41 -26.51
C SER A 249 -14.05 12.44 -25.99
#